data_6867e277e6e728c84a2e40438975a293
#
_entry.id   6867e277e6e728c84a2e40438975a293
#
_cell.length_a   1.000
_cell.length_b   1.000
_cell.length_c   1.000
_cell.angle_alpha   90.00
_cell.angle_beta   90.00
_cell.angle_gamma   90.00
#
_symmetry.space_group_name_H-M   'P 1'
#
loop_
_entity.id
_entity.type
_entity.pdbx_description
1 polymer ?
#
loop_
_entity_poly.entity_id
_entity_poly.type
_entity_poly.pdbx_seq_one_letter_code
_entity_poly.pdbx_strand_id
1 'polypeptide(L)'
;PTDILVIDLVTAETRCRVIPVISPYSDISKAINRHYFMKVETESSEKALKLSPTSISRAEIEEIKMSGTDLPIVKIVDRMIIEAVEDNASDIHVEPHEASLSVRFRIDGILRDTGTYPMKMHPGILSRIKILSEMDISEKQKPQDGRIKIKVDKKEIDIRVSSIPTLYGEKAVMRLLNRA
;
A
#
# COMPACT_ATOMS: atom_id res chain seq x y z
N PRO A 1 14.78 1.97 -31.00
CA PRO A 1 16.23 1.98 -31.12
C PRO A 1 16.82 1.94 -29.72
N THR A 2 17.46 0.84 -29.38
CA THR A 2 18.15 0.65 -28.11
C THR A 2 19.48 1.37 -28.19
N ASP A 3 19.69 2.35 -27.35
CA ASP A 3 20.98 3.03 -27.24
C ASP A 3 21.94 2.13 -26.49
N ILE A 4 22.87 1.53 -27.23
CA ILE A 4 23.85 0.56 -26.72
C ILE A 4 24.74 1.23 -25.68
N LEU A 5 25.10 2.50 -25.85
CA LEU A 5 25.95 3.23 -24.90
C LEU A 5 25.28 3.35 -23.52
N VAL A 6 23.97 3.57 -23.49
CA VAL A 6 23.22 3.64 -22.22
C VAL A 6 23.15 2.27 -21.54
N ILE A 7 22.98 1.19 -22.32
CA ILE A 7 22.95 -0.18 -21.78
C ILE A 7 24.31 -0.54 -21.17
N ASP A 8 25.40 -0.23 -21.86
CA ASP A 8 26.76 -0.49 -21.37
C ASP A 8 27.09 0.35 -20.13
N LEU A 9 26.69 1.61 -20.10
CA LEU A 9 26.90 2.49 -18.94
C LEU A 9 26.15 1.96 -17.71
N VAL A 10 24.88 1.60 -17.86
CA VAL A 10 24.08 1.04 -16.77
C VAL A 10 24.63 -0.31 -16.31
N THR A 11 25.08 -1.15 -17.24
CA THR A 11 25.69 -2.46 -16.91
C THR A 11 26.99 -2.27 -16.12
N ALA A 12 27.83 -1.31 -16.52
CA ALA A 12 29.08 -1.02 -15.84
C ALA A 12 28.86 -0.47 -14.43
N GLU A 13 27.89 0.44 -14.25
CA GLU A 13 27.58 1.08 -12.97
C GLU A 13 26.93 0.10 -11.98
N THR A 14 25.96 -0.68 -12.46
CA THR A 14 25.19 -1.59 -11.61
C THR A 14 25.79 -2.97 -11.43
N ARG A 15 26.72 -3.36 -12.30
CA ARG A 15 27.26 -4.73 -12.45
C ARG A 15 26.18 -5.79 -12.67
N CYS A 16 25.02 -5.38 -13.16
CA CYS A 16 23.89 -6.26 -13.46
C CYS A 16 23.71 -6.41 -14.97
N ARG A 17 23.21 -7.57 -15.39
CA ARG A 17 22.82 -7.78 -16.79
C ARG A 17 21.58 -6.94 -17.10
N VAL A 18 21.71 -5.98 -18.00
CA VAL A 18 20.60 -5.12 -18.45
C VAL A 18 19.84 -5.79 -19.58
N ILE A 19 18.53 -5.91 -19.45
CA ILE A 19 17.62 -6.42 -20.47
C ILE A 19 16.69 -5.28 -20.85
N PRO A 20 16.86 -4.66 -22.04
CA PRO A 20 15.96 -3.60 -22.49
C PRO A 20 14.61 -4.17 -22.88
N VAL A 21 13.54 -3.51 -22.43
CA VAL A 21 12.15 -3.85 -22.75
C VAL A 21 11.42 -2.61 -23.26
N ILE A 22 10.41 -2.81 -24.09
CA ILE A 22 9.54 -1.73 -24.57
C ILE A 22 8.29 -1.72 -23.69
N SER A 23 7.93 -0.54 -23.18
CA SER A 23 6.74 -0.35 -22.33
C SER A 23 6.07 0.98 -22.66
N PRO A 24 4.75 1.13 -22.47
CA PRO A 24 4.05 2.41 -22.55
C PRO A 24 4.66 3.44 -21.60
N TYR A 25 4.64 4.70 -21.98
CA TYR A 25 5.19 5.81 -21.17
C TYR A 25 4.56 5.86 -19.76
N SER A 26 3.26 5.60 -19.67
CA SER A 26 2.54 5.52 -18.39
C SER A 26 3.13 4.50 -17.42
N ASP A 27 3.52 3.33 -17.93
CA ASP A 27 4.06 2.25 -17.09
C ASP A 27 5.53 2.51 -16.73
N ILE A 28 6.28 3.13 -17.64
CA ILE A 28 7.64 3.61 -17.36
C ILE A 28 7.61 4.68 -16.26
N SER A 29 6.70 5.66 -16.36
CA SER A 29 6.54 6.72 -15.35
C SER A 29 6.14 6.15 -13.99
N LYS A 30 5.19 5.20 -13.96
CA LYS A 30 4.81 4.49 -12.72
C LYS A 30 5.98 3.72 -12.12
N ALA A 31 6.77 3.03 -12.92
CA ALA A 31 7.93 2.28 -12.45
C ALA A 31 9.02 3.21 -11.90
N ILE A 32 9.30 4.34 -12.57
CA ILE A 32 10.23 5.36 -12.09
C ILE A 32 9.74 5.93 -10.75
N ASN A 33 8.48 6.34 -10.66
CA ASN A 33 7.91 6.87 -9.41
C ASN A 33 7.98 5.82 -8.30
N ARG A 34 7.65 4.55 -8.57
CA ARG A 34 7.67 3.46 -7.59
C ARG A 34 9.08 3.14 -7.09
N HIS A 35 10.11 3.21 -7.93
CA HIS A 35 11.46 2.73 -7.59
C HIS A 35 12.48 3.84 -7.31
N TYR A 36 12.29 5.06 -7.84
CA TYR A 36 13.26 6.14 -7.75
C TYR A 36 12.79 7.34 -6.93
N PHE A 37 11.53 7.78 -7.04
CA PHE A 37 11.05 8.92 -6.23
C PHE A 37 10.92 8.60 -4.74
N MET A 38 10.77 7.34 -4.36
CA MET A 38 10.86 6.93 -2.96
C MET A 38 12.29 7.04 -2.38
N LYS A 39 13.32 7.22 -3.21
CA LYS A 39 14.70 7.44 -2.75
C LYS A 39 15.05 8.91 -2.52
N VAL A 40 14.38 9.84 -3.20
CA VAL A 40 14.74 11.27 -3.16
C VAL A 40 14.15 12.00 -1.95
N GLU A 41 13.01 11.55 -1.42
CA GLU A 41 12.48 12.10 -0.15
C GLU A 41 13.21 11.57 1.10
N THR A 42 14.08 10.54 0.95
CA THR A 42 14.83 9.95 2.07
C THR A 42 16.15 10.62 2.34
N GLU A 43 16.69 11.48 1.46
CA GLU A 43 17.95 12.19 1.73
C GLU A 43 17.81 13.41 2.63
N SER A 44 16.58 13.89 2.86
CA SER A 44 16.32 14.99 3.81
C SER A 44 15.72 14.52 5.15
N SER A 45 15.52 13.22 5.33
CA SER A 45 15.01 12.65 6.59
C SER A 45 15.66 11.30 6.82
N GLU A 46 16.90 11.34 7.24
CA GLU A 46 17.74 10.16 7.49
C GLU A 46 17.24 9.24 8.61
N LYS A 47 15.95 8.96 8.73
CA LYS A 47 15.44 7.92 9.67
C LYS A 47 14.05 7.36 9.40
N ALA A 48 13.46 7.50 8.22
CA ALA A 48 12.13 6.94 7.99
C ALA A 48 12.06 6.00 6.77
N LEU A 49 12.06 4.74 7.07
CA LEU A 49 11.51 3.58 6.38
C LEU A 49 11.80 3.36 4.88
N LYS A 50 12.78 2.48 4.64
CA LYS A 50 12.87 1.67 3.42
C LYS A 50 11.74 0.64 3.44
N LEU A 51 10.65 0.86 2.73
CA LEU A 51 9.60 -0.12 2.49
C LEU A 51 9.57 -0.44 1.00
N SER A 52 10.23 -1.52 0.62
CA SER A 52 9.97 -2.21 -0.65
C SER A 52 8.64 -2.97 -0.54
N PRO A 53 7.82 -3.09 -1.62
CA PRO A 53 6.49 -3.68 -1.54
C PRO A 53 6.45 -5.19 -1.26
N THR A 54 7.57 -5.84 -0.93
CA THR A 54 7.61 -7.30 -0.88
C THR A 54 8.06 -7.91 0.44
N SER A 55 8.60 -7.16 1.39
CA SER A 55 8.88 -7.71 2.73
C SER A 55 9.30 -6.62 3.71
N ILE A 56 8.50 -6.38 4.71
CA ILE A 56 8.95 -5.65 5.90
C ILE A 56 9.99 -6.51 6.59
N SER A 57 11.22 -6.03 6.71
CA SER A 57 12.31 -6.78 7.34
C SER A 57 12.11 -6.92 8.85
N ARG A 58 12.74 -7.96 9.44
CA ARG A 58 12.66 -8.22 10.88
C ARG A 58 13.18 -7.04 11.72
N ALA A 59 14.14 -6.27 11.20
CA ALA A 59 14.69 -5.08 11.83
C ALA A 59 13.68 -3.91 11.85
N GLU A 60 12.95 -3.68 10.78
CA GLU A 60 11.89 -2.66 10.69
C GLU A 60 10.73 -2.97 11.65
N ILE A 61 10.46 -4.26 11.88
CA ILE A 61 9.46 -4.70 12.85
C ILE A 61 9.92 -4.46 14.30
N GLU A 62 11.21 -4.54 14.60
CA GLU A 62 11.77 -4.23 15.91
C GLU A 62 11.82 -2.72 16.16
N GLU A 63 12.10 -1.93 15.16
CA GLU A 63 12.05 -0.46 15.22
C GLU A 63 10.64 0.08 15.47
N ILE A 64 9.62 -0.55 14.86
CA ILE A 64 8.19 -0.29 15.14
C ILE A 64 7.83 -0.60 16.59
N LYS A 65 8.44 -1.62 17.20
CA LYS A 65 8.22 -1.96 18.61
C LYS A 65 8.86 -0.96 19.58
N MET A 66 9.97 -0.34 19.20
CA MET A 66 10.72 0.59 20.09
C MET A 66 10.20 2.03 20.05
N SER A 67 9.55 2.44 18.98
CA SER A 67 9.13 3.84 18.81
C SER A 67 7.80 4.20 19.47
N GLY A 68 7.01 3.22 19.94
CA GLY A 68 5.77 3.47 20.69
C GLY A 68 4.73 4.34 19.96
N THR A 69 4.90 4.58 18.67
CA THR A 69 4.09 5.50 17.88
C THR A 69 3.33 4.75 16.77
N ASP A 70 2.05 5.03 16.65
CA ASP A 70 1.15 4.54 15.60
C ASP A 70 1.51 5.05 14.18
N LEU A 71 2.57 5.85 14.06
CA LEU A 71 3.03 6.49 12.82
C LEU A 71 3.28 5.53 11.64
N PRO A 72 3.89 4.34 11.82
CA PRO A 72 4.10 3.43 10.71
C PRO A 72 2.79 2.88 10.14
N ILE A 73 1.84 2.51 11.01
CA ILE A 73 0.54 1.94 10.60
C ILE A 73 -0.32 2.98 9.89
N VAL A 74 -0.33 4.21 10.38
CA VAL A 74 -1.02 5.33 9.73
C VAL A 74 -0.50 5.51 8.31
N LYS A 75 0.83 5.57 8.13
CA LYS A 75 1.45 5.71 6.81
C LYS A 75 1.14 4.53 5.87
N ILE A 76 1.08 3.31 6.39
CA ILE A 76 0.75 2.12 5.59
C ILE A 76 -0.69 2.21 5.06
N VAL A 77 -1.66 2.55 5.91
CA VAL A 77 -3.06 2.66 5.48
C VAL A 77 -3.27 3.83 4.53
N ASP A 78 -2.68 4.98 4.83
CA ASP A 78 -2.78 6.17 3.97
C ASP A 78 -2.16 5.87 2.58
N ARG A 79 -0.99 5.24 2.54
CA ARG A 79 -0.33 4.82 1.31
C ARG A 79 -1.15 3.79 0.53
N MET A 80 -1.71 2.80 1.19
CA MET A 80 -2.57 1.77 0.58
C MET A 80 -3.75 2.43 -0.16
N ILE A 81 -4.36 3.45 0.44
CA ILE A 81 -5.46 4.18 -0.17
C ILE A 81 -4.99 5.02 -1.36
N ILE A 82 -3.86 5.72 -1.24
CA ILE A 82 -3.30 6.54 -2.33
C ILE A 82 -2.93 5.65 -3.52
N GLU A 83 -2.20 4.55 -3.31
CA GLU A 83 -1.83 3.60 -4.37
C GLU A 83 -3.08 3.02 -5.08
N ALA A 84 -4.14 2.68 -4.33
CA ALA A 84 -5.37 2.20 -4.93
C ALA A 84 -6.06 3.25 -5.81
N VAL A 85 -6.00 4.53 -5.42
CA VAL A 85 -6.52 5.65 -6.22
C VAL A 85 -5.69 5.85 -7.50
N GLU A 86 -4.37 5.82 -7.39
CA GLU A 86 -3.45 5.96 -8.52
C GLU A 86 -3.61 4.82 -9.53
N ASP A 87 -3.81 3.58 -9.06
CA ASP A 87 -4.04 2.40 -9.88
C ASP A 87 -5.48 2.29 -10.40
N ASN A 88 -6.36 3.28 -10.11
CA ASN A 88 -7.79 3.27 -10.45
C ASN A 88 -8.50 2.02 -9.97
N ALA A 89 -8.15 1.53 -8.78
CA ALA A 89 -8.81 0.39 -8.18
C ALA A 89 -10.27 0.73 -7.80
N SER A 90 -11.17 -0.21 -7.99
CA SER A 90 -12.56 -0.09 -7.54
C SER A 90 -12.72 -0.48 -6.07
N ASP A 91 -11.94 -1.46 -5.60
CA ASP A 91 -12.04 -1.99 -4.25
C ASP A 91 -10.64 -2.31 -3.69
N ILE A 92 -10.45 -2.10 -2.40
CA ILE A 92 -9.30 -2.57 -1.61
C ILE A 92 -9.81 -3.65 -0.65
N HIS A 93 -9.20 -4.80 -0.68
CA HIS A 93 -9.47 -5.92 0.22
C HIS A 93 -8.31 -6.09 1.19
N VAL A 94 -8.60 -6.04 2.49
CA VAL A 94 -7.65 -6.30 3.57
C VAL A 94 -8.12 -7.57 4.28
N GLU A 95 -7.44 -8.68 4.05
CA GLU A 95 -7.91 -10.02 4.42
C GLU A 95 -6.90 -10.74 5.31
N PRO A 96 -7.29 -11.08 6.56
CA PRO A 96 -6.44 -11.86 7.44
C PRO A 96 -6.45 -13.33 7.04
N HIS A 97 -5.26 -13.92 7.03
CA HIS A 97 -5.01 -15.34 6.89
C HIS A 97 -4.30 -15.86 8.15
N GLU A 98 -4.07 -17.16 8.24
CA GLU A 98 -3.44 -17.79 9.40
C GLU A 98 -2.09 -17.15 9.80
N ALA A 99 -1.22 -16.88 8.84
CA ALA A 99 0.14 -16.38 9.09
C ALA A 99 0.37 -14.93 8.63
N SER A 100 -0.53 -14.37 7.84
CA SER A 100 -0.31 -13.08 7.17
C SER A 100 -1.61 -12.32 6.93
N LEU A 101 -1.48 -11.01 6.71
CA LEU A 101 -2.53 -10.13 6.25
C LEU A 101 -2.29 -9.84 4.77
N SER A 102 -3.21 -10.26 3.91
CA SER A 102 -3.14 -9.98 2.47
C SER A 102 -3.91 -8.70 2.12
N VAL A 103 -3.31 -7.88 1.27
CA VAL A 103 -3.95 -6.71 0.67
C VAL A 103 -4.05 -6.91 -0.82
N ARG A 104 -5.27 -6.78 -1.34
CA ARG A 104 -5.56 -6.96 -2.77
C ARG A 104 -6.37 -5.80 -3.29
N PHE A 105 -6.05 -5.34 -4.49
CA PHE A 105 -6.82 -4.33 -5.20
C PHE A 105 -7.63 -4.97 -6.31
N ARG A 106 -8.86 -4.48 -6.51
CA ARG A 106 -9.64 -4.81 -7.70
C ARG A 106 -9.41 -3.75 -8.76
N ILE A 107 -8.72 -4.12 -9.83
CA ILE A 107 -8.40 -3.25 -10.97
C ILE A 107 -9.01 -3.88 -12.20
N ASP A 108 -9.84 -3.15 -12.93
CA ASP A 108 -10.57 -3.64 -14.13
C ASP A 108 -11.34 -4.94 -13.86
N GLY A 109 -11.97 -5.05 -12.69
CA GLY A 109 -12.73 -6.21 -12.26
C GLY A 109 -11.90 -7.39 -11.72
N ILE A 110 -10.57 -7.36 -11.87
CA ILE A 110 -9.67 -8.44 -11.46
C ILE A 110 -9.02 -8.10 -10.13
N LEU A 111 -9.04 -9.05 -9.18
CA LEU A 111 -8.30 -8.93 -7.93
C LEU A 111 -6.82 -9.21 -8.16
N ARG A 112 -5.96 -8.27 -7.73
CA ARG A 112 -4.50 -8.36 -7.80
C ARG A 112 -3.91 -8.25 -6.40
N ASP A 113 -2.96 -9.11 -6.08
CA ASP A 113 -2.19 -9.00 -4.83
C ASP A 113 -1.27 -7.79 -4.92
N THR A 114 -1.37 -6.88 -3.94
CA THR A 114 -0.58 -5.65 -3.89
C THR A 114 0.34 -5.60 -2.68
N GLY A 115 0.05 -6.37 -1.64
CA GLY A 115 0.92 -6.42 -0.46
C GLY A 115 0.56 -7.55 0.49
N THR A 116 1.57 -7.98 1.23
CA THR A 116 1.41 -8.94 2.33
C THR A 116 2.12 -8.41 3.56
N TYR A 117 1.42 -8.37 4.69
CA TYR A 117 1.92 -7.84 5.95
C TYR A 117 1.94 -8.95 7.01
N PRO A 118 2.85 -8.87 8.00
CA PRO A 118 2.81 -9.76 9.16
C PRO A 118 1.47 -9.67 9.90
N MET A 119 0.93 -10.81 10.32
CA MET A 119 -0.38 -10.86 11.02
C MET A 119 -0.45 -9.98 12.27
N LYS A 120 0.69 -9.73 12.94
CA LYS A 120 0.77 -8.82 14.08
C LYS A 120 0.40 -7.36 13.78
N MET A 121 0.44 -6.94 12.51
CA MET A 121 0.04 -5.60 12.08
C MET A 121 -1.46 -5.48 11.85
N HIS A 122 -2.18 -6.60 11.72
CA HIS A 122 -3.60 -6.64 11.45
C HIS A 122 -4.44 -5.78 12.42
N PRO A 123 -4.30 -5.89 13.76
CA PRO A 123 -5.12 -5.10 14.67
C PRO A 123 -4.93 -3.59 14.50
N GLY A 124 -3.69 -3.15 14.26
CA GLY A 124 -3.39 -1.73 14.05
C GLY A 124 -3.95 -1.20 12.71
N ILE A 125 -3.79 -1.97 11.63
CA ILE A 125 -4.31 -1.60 10.31
C ILE A 125 -5.84 -1.51 10.35
N LEU A 126 -6.52 -2.50 10.93
CA LEU A 126 -7.98 -2.49 11.08
C LEU A 126 -8.45 -1.34 11.98
N SER A 127 -7.79 -1.09 13.12
CA SER A 127 -8.11 0.04 13.98
C SER A 127 -8.00 1.37 13.23
N ARG A 128 -6.94 1.58 12.44
CA ARG A 128 -6.78 2.79 11.64
C ARG A 128 -7.88 2.94 10.59
N ILE A 129 -8.25 1.86 9.89
CA ILE A 129 -9.36 1.86 8.92
C ILE A 129 -10.68 2.23 9.62
N LYS A 130 -10.96 1.63 10.78
CA LYS A 130 -12.16 1.92 11.58
C LYS A 130 -12.20 3.38 12.04
N ILE A 131 -11.09 3.93 12.53
CA ILE A 131 -10.99 5.35 12.91
C ILE A 131 -11.33 6.25 11.71
N LEU A 132 -10.73 6.00 10.56
CA LEU A 132 -10.96 6.80 9.36
C LEU A 132 -12.41 6.72 8.86
N SER A 133 -13.09 5.62 9.10
CA SER A 133 -14.46 5.35 8.65
C SER A 133 -15.53 5.56 9.73
N GLU A 134 -15.15 6.12 10.90
CA GLU A 134 -16.04 6.42 12.04
C GLU A 134 -16.75 5.16 12.59
N MET A 135 -16.07 4.01 12.55
CA MET A 135 -16.54 2.74 13.10
C MET A 135 -16.08 2.54 14.55
N ASP A 136 -16.77 1.69 15.30
CA ASP A 136 -16.37 1.30 16.65
C ASP A 136 -15.16 0.35 16.62
N ILE A 137 -14.04 0.79 17.24
CA ILE A 137 -12.79 0.04 17.29
C ILE A 137 -12.89 -1.14 18.27
N SER A 138 -13.73 -1.02 19.30
CA SER A 138 -13.87 -2.03 20.35
C SER A 138 -14.72 -3.23 19.90
N GLU A 139 -15.69 -3.03 19.02
CA GLU A 139 -16.52 -4.09 18.46
C GLU A 139 -15.78 -4.84 17.35
N LYS A 140 -15.51 -6.13 17.57
CA LYS A 140 -14.76 -6.99 16.61
C LYS A 140 -15.56 -8.17 16.11
N GLN A 141 -16.74 -8.41 16.68
CA GLN A 141 -17.53 -9.61 16.42
C GLN A 141 -18.74 -9.36 15.52
N LYS A 142 -19.06 -8.09 15.24
CA LYS A 142 -20.19 -7.73 14.40
C LYS A 142 -19.72 -7.01 13.14
N PRO A 143 -20.41 -7.23 12.01
CA PRO A 143 -20.18 -6.43 10.81
C PRO A 143 -20.43 -4.96 11.08
N GLN A 144 -19.63 -4.09 10.49
CA GLN A 144 -19.77 -2.64 10.56
C GLN A 144 -19.59 -2.04 9.18
N ASP A 145 -20.29 -0.95 8.93
CA ASP A 145 -20.18 -0.15 7.72
C ASP A 145 -19.85 1.30 8.08
N GLY A 146 -18.98 1.91 7.29
CA GLY A 146 -18.57 3.29 7.49
C GLY A 146 -18.19 3.97 6.19
N ARG A 147 -17.72 5.21 6.28
CA ARG A 147 -17.35 6.03 5.12
C ARG A 147 -16.10 6.84 5.42
N ILE A 148 -15.22 6.92 4.44
CA ILE A 148 -14.02 7.77 4.48
C ILE A 148 -14.18 8.81 3.38
N LYS A 149 -13.93 10.07 3.68
CA LYS A 149 -13.80 11.14 2.69
C LYS A 149 -12.36 11.62 2.69
N ILE A 150 -11.70 11.52 1.58
CA ILE A 150 -10.32 11.98 1.42
C ILE A 150 -10.18 12.87 0.20
N LYS A 151 -9.13 13.65 0.20
CA LYS A 151 -8.75 14.48 -0.94
C LYS A 151 -7.36 14.05 -1.41
N VAL A 152 -7.29 13.52 -2.63
CA VAL A 152 -6.04 13.12 -3.28
C VAL A 152 -5.90 13.96 -4.55
N ASP A 153 -4.80 14.68 -4.71
CA ASP A 153 -4.51 15.53 -5.88
C ASP A 153 -5.68 16.42 -6.32
N LYS A 154 -6.33 17.12 -5.37
CA LYS A 154 -7.50 17.99 -5.57
C LYS A 154 -8.82 17.29 -5.94
N LYS A 155 -8.84 15.96 -6.05
CA LYS A 155 -10.07 15.17 -6.24
C LYS A 155 -10.61 14.71 -4.89
N GLU A 156 -11.89 14.89 -4.68
CA GLU A 156 -12.60 14.32 -3.53
C GLU A 156 -13.02 12.89 -3.85
N ILE A 157 -12.64 11.97 -2.99
CA ILE A 157 -12.93 10.54 -3.13
C ILE A 157 -13.73 10.11 -1.92
N ASP A 158 -14.93 9.58 -2.17
CA ASP A 158 -15.72 8.90 -1.15
C ASP A 158 -15.37 7.40 -1.16
N ILE A 159 -15.07 6.85 0.01
CA ILE A 159 -14.79 5.41 0.17
C ILE A 159 -15.83 4.83 1.11
N ARG A 160 -16.53 3.80 0.66
CA ARG A 160 -17.39 2.99 1.51
C ARG A 160 -16.58 1.84 2.09
N VAL A 161 -16.65 1.66 3.40
CA VAL A 161 -15.88 0.65 4.13
C VAL A 161 -16.84 -0.29 4.81
N SER A 162 -16.61 -1.59 4.64
CA SER A 162 -17.30 -2.66 5.40
C SER A 162 -16.28 -3.50 6.12
N SER A 163 -16.48 -3.75 7.42
CA SER A 163 -15.70 -4.67 8.23
C SER A 163 -16.56 -5.87 8.60
N ILE A 164 -16.00 -7.09 8.45
CA ILE A 164 -16.70 -8.34 8.70
C ILE A 164 -15.79 -9.27 9.49
N PRO A 165 -16.24 -9.87 10.60
CA PRO A 165 -15.47 -10.89 11.33
C PRO A 165 -15.27 -12.15 10.47
N THR A 166 -14.05 -12.70 10.51
CA THR A 166 -13.67 -13.95 9.87
C THR A 166 -12.94 -14.85 10.85
N LEU A 167 -12.57 -16.07 10.42
CA LEU A 167 -11.87 -17.05 11.25
C LEU A 167 -10.54 -16.51 11.81
N TYR A 168 -9.79 -15.71 11.04
CA TYR A 168 -8.46 -15.21 11.41
C TYR A 168 -8.48 -13.75 11.88
N GLY A 169 -9.64 -13.16 12.08
CA GLY A 169 -9.83 -11.76 12.48
C GLY A 169 -10.78 -11.02 11.57
N GLU A 170 -10.86 -9.71 11.71
CA GLU A 170 -11.76 -8.91 10.87
C GLU A 170 -11.14 -8.69 9.49
N LYS A 171 -11.95 -8.85 8.45
CA LYS A 171 -11.67 -8.47 7.09
C LYS A 171 -12.27 -7.08 6.84
N ALA A 172 -11.56 -6.20 6.13
CA ALA A 172 -12.11 -4.95 5.65
C ALA A 172 -12.14 -4.92 4.11
N VAL A 173 -13.21 -4.34 3.58
CA VAL A 173 -13.34 -4.03 2.14
C VAL A 173 -13.65 -2.54 2.01
N MET A 174 -12.86 -1.84 1.21
CA MET A 174 -13.02 -0.41 0.95
C MET A 174 -13.34 -0.22 -0.53
N ARG A 175 -14.54 0.26 -0.85
CA ARG A 175 -14.96 0.57 -2.23
C ARG A 175 -14.73 2.04 -2.52
N LEU A 176 -13.93 2.33 -3.53
CA LEU A 176 -13.62 3.68 -3.98
C LEU A 176 -14.73 4.18 -4.91
N LEU A 177 -15.31 5.32 -4.59
CA LEU A 177 -16.32 5.98 -5.39
C LEU A 177 -15.72 7.27 -5.95
N ASN A 178 -15.19 7.22 -7.16
CA ASN A 178 -14.74 8.43 -7.84
C ASN A 178 -15.96 9.29 -8.16
N ARG A 179 -16.04 10.49 -7.60
CA ARG A 179 -16.93 11.53 -8.12
C ARG A 179 -16.27 12.09 -9.38
N ALA A 180 -16.85 11.77 -10.52
CA ALA A 180 -16.49 12.39 -11.80
C ALA A 180 -16.77 13.89 -11.76
#